data_b2164b7ebe03d7f8b61463dc8d1102a6
#
_entry.id   b2164b7ebe03d7f8b61463dc8d1102a6
#
_cell.length_a   1.000
_cell.length_b   1.000
_cell.length_c   1.000
_cell.angle_alpha   90.00
_cell.angle_beta   90.00
_cell.angle_gamma   90.00
#
_symmetry.space_group_name_H-M   'P 1'
#
loop_
_entity.id
_entity.type
_entity.pdbx_description
1 polymer ?
#
loop_
_entity_poly.entity_id
_entity_poly.type
_entity_poly.pdbx_seq_one_letter_code
_entity_poly.pdbx_strand_id
1 'polypeptide(L)'
;VTYDPPRPVGRLLLTPEDRDAPERVRRLRSLGLGEYAEPAFDAFADRLAEVASVPYAMVNFIDEHRQFFAGLHASARPTADTTVLGVDRRLARDHGFCPYVVVRRKGLVLDDVAEYPRFAGNPVVDDHGIRSYLGAPLLDRTGIALGTVCVLDVRPRPWGRAGLETIKSMAADLAARIEGREAFP
;
A
#
# COMPACT_ATOMS: atom_id res chain seq x y z
N VAL A 1 38.09 2.48 3.62
CA VAL A 1 37.12 2.77 4.69
C VAL A 1 35.95 3.46 4.03
N THR A 2 34.86 2.74 3.83
CA THR A 2 33.63 3.28 3.24
C THR A 2 32.93 4.09 4.35
N TYR A 3 32.81 5.38 4.16
CA TYR A 3 32.07 6.24 5.07
C TYR A 3 30.58 5.96 4.87
N ASP A 4 29.94 5.37 5.89
CA ASP A 4 28.49 5.26 5.97
C ASP A 4 27.99 6.45 6.79
N PRO A 5 27.33 7.45 6.15
CA PRO A 5 26.84 8.61 6.89
C PRO A 5 25.80 8.19 7.93
N PRO A 6 25.80 8.79 9.13
CA PRO A 6 24.81 8.45 10.15
C PRO A 6 23.40 8.67 9.60
N ARG A 7 22.60 7.61 9.63
CA ARG A 7 21.20 7.68 9.24
C ARG A 7 20.49 8.69 10.14
N PRO A 8 19.68 9.61 9.59
CA PRO A 8 18.95 10.56 10.42
C PRO A 8 18.05 9.81 11.39
N VAL A 9 18.35 9.96 12.68
CA VAL A 9 17.56 9.38 13.78
C VAL A 9 16.33 10.24 13.99
N GLY A 10 15.34 10.08 13.12
CA GLY A 10 14.12 10.88 13.18
C GLY A 10 12.94 10.17 12.52
N ARG A 11 12.48 9.05 13.09
CA ARG A 11 11.24 8.38 12.66
C ARG A 11 10.01 9.29 12.67
N LEU A 12 10.02 10.38 13.42
CA LEU A 12 8.90 11.29 13.61
C LEU A 12 8.57 12.18 12.40
N LEU A 13 9.45 12.27 11.42
CA LEU A 13 9.27 13.18 10.26
C LEU A 13 8.77 12.47 9.00
N LEU A 14 8.63 11.14 9.01
CA LEU A 14 8.43 10.35 7.79
C LEU A 14 6.98 9.97 7.53
N THR A 15 6.12 9.86 8.56
CA THR A 15 4.71 9.56 8.36
C THR A 15 3.89 10.85 8.45
N PRO A 16 3.18 11.25 7.38
CA PRO A 16 2.40 12.48 7.40
C PRO A 16 1.24 12.41 8.37
N GLU A 17 0.88 13.56 8.96
CA GLU A 17 -0.35 13.70 9.74
C GLU A 17 -1.56 13.38 8.87
N ASP A 18 -2.47 12.59 9.40
CA ASP A 18 -3.65 12.10 8.68
C ASP A 18 -4.93 12.63 9.31
N ARG A 19 -5.35 13.79 8.86
CA ARG A 19 -6.55 14.48 9.36
C ARG A 19 -7.84 13.79 8.96
N ASP A 20 -7.81 13.00 7.90
CA ASP A 20 -8.98 12.29 7.39
C ASP A 20 -9.19 10.93 8.08
N ALA A 21 -8.27 10.48 8.93
CA ALA A 21 -8.33 9.15 9.54
C ALA A 21 -9.66 8.87 10.27
N PRO A 22 -10.20 9.78 11.11
CA PRO A 22 -11.47 9.53 11.79
C PRO A 22 -12.65 9.36 10.81
N GLU A 23 -12.70 10.18 9.75
CA GLU A 23 -13.74 10.09 8.72
C GLU A 23 -13.61 8.81 7.92
N ARG A 24 -12.39 8.46 7.52
CA ARG A 24 -12.11 7.21 6.84
C ARG A 24 -12.53 6.00 7.66
N VAL A 25 -12.23 5.97 8.95
CA VAL A 25 -12.64 4.87 9.85
C VAL A 25 -14.15 4.74 9.90
N ARG A 26 -14.89 5.85 10.03
CA ARG A 26 -16.37 5.82 9.99
C ARG A 26 -16.85 5.23 8.66
N ARG A 27 -16.26 5.65 7.56
CA ARG A 27 -16.62 5.19 6.23
C ARG A 27 -16.32 3.71 6.03
N LEU A 28 -15.14 3.24 6.43
CA LEU A 28 -14.79 1.81 6.39
C LEU A 28 -15.77 0.95 7.20
N ARG A 29 -16.13 1.39 8.38
CA ARG A 29 -17.11 0.69 9.21
C ARG A 29 -18.49 0.60 8.57
N SER A 30 -18.96 1.68 7.94
CA SER A 30 -20.25 1.68 7.24
C SER A 30 -20.28 0.74 6.05
N LEU A 31 -19.12 0.48 5.45
CA LEU A 31 -18.93 -0.46 4.34
C LEU A 31 -18.60 -1.90 4.79
N GLY A 32 -18.45 -2.13 6.11
CA GLY A 32 -18.01 -3.42 6.64
C GLY A 32 -16.58 -3.80 6.26
N LEU A 33 -15.71 -2.81 6.08
CA LEU A 33 -14.33 -2.99 5.59
C LEU A 33 -13.28 -2.71 6.68
N GLY A 34 -12.09 -3.27 6.49
CA GLY A 34 -10.90 -2.99 7.31
C GLY A 34 -10.65 -3.98 8.45
N GLU A 35 -11.55 -4.93 8.70
CA GLU A 35 -11.43 -5.91 9.79
C GLU A 35 -11.11 -7.33 9.30
N TYR A 36 -11.58 -7.69 8.11
CA TYR A 36 -11.48 -9.04 7.58
C TYR A 36 -10.91 -9.08 6.18
N ALA A 37 -10.14 -10.13 5.89
CA ALA A 37 -9.74 -10.46 4.53
C ALA A 37 -10.94 -10.99 3.74
N GLU A 38 -11.00 -10.64 2.45
CA GLU A 38 -12.05 -11.09 1.57
C GLU A 38 -11.47 -11.77 0.34
N PRO A 39 -12.01 -12.95 -0.07
CA PRO A 39 -11.54 -13.65 -1.27
C PRO A 39 -11.58 -12.78 -2.53
N ALA A 40 -12.56 -11.89 -2.65
CA ALA A 40 -12.66 -10.97 -3.79
C ALA A 40 -11.51 -9.95 -3.83
N PHE A 41 -11.01 -9.50 -2.69
CA PHE A 41 -9.84 -8.62 -2.63
C PHE A 41 -8.54 -9.39 -2.85
N ASP A 42 -8.44 -10.63 -2.38
CA ASP A 42 -7.30 -11.50 -2.71
C ASP A 42 -7.21 -11.75 -4.22
N ALA A 43 -8.33 -12.08 -4.86
CA ALA A 43 -8.38 -12.24 -6.31
C ALA A 43 -8.03 -10.95 -7.08
N PHE A 44 -8.42 -9.80 -6.55
CA PHE A 44 -8.00 -8.51 -7.12
C PHE A 44 -6.49 -8.29 -6.98
N ALA A 45 -5.91 -8.60 -5.81
CA ALA A 45 -4.48 -8.50 -5.57
C ALA A 45 -3.68 -9.46 -6.48
N ASP A 46 -4.17 -10.69 -6.68
CA ASP A 46 -3.58 -11.65 -7.62
C ASP A 46 -3.54 -11.10 -9.04
N ARG A 47 -4.65 -10.56 -9.50
CA ARG A 47 -4.74 -9.94 -10.83
C ARG A 47 -3.82 -8.73 -10.96
N LEU A 48 -3.74 -7.90 -9.92
CA LEU A 48 -2.86 -6.73 -9.90
C LEU A 48 -1.39 -7.15 -9.98
N ALA A 49 -1.00 -8.19 -9.24
CA ALA A 49 0.34 -8.76 -9.28
C ALA A 49 0.70 -9.34 -10.65
N GLU A 50 -0.25 -10.01 -11.30
CA GLU A 50 -0.09 -10.54 -12.65
C GLU A 50 0.11 -9.41 -13.67
N VAL A 51 -0.75 -8.40 -13.66
CA VAL A 51 -0.67 -7.25 -14.58
C VAL A 51 0.66 -6.49 -14.42
N ALA A 52 1.13 -6.31 -13.19
CA ALA A 52 2.39 -5.61 -12.91
C ALA A 52 3.62 -6.53 -12.96
N SER A 53 3.43 -7.84 -13.04
CA SER A 53 4.49 -8.88 -12.98
C SER A 53 5.38 -8.72 -11.75
N VAL A 54 4.78 -8.65 -10.56
CA VAL A 54 5.45 -8.40 -9.28
C VAL A 54 5.19 -9.49 -8.26
N PRO A 55 6.08 -9.64 -7.27
CA PRO A 55 5.90 -10.62 -6.20
C PRO A 55 4.86 -10.22 -5.15
N TYR A 56 4.54 -8.91 -5.03
CA TYR A 56 3.63 -8.42 -3.99
C TYR A 56 2.62 -7.43 -4.53
N ALA A 57 1.35 -7.65 -4.19
CA ALA A 57 0.26 -6.73 -4.47
C ALA A 57 -0.75 -6.75 -3.32
N MET A 58 -1.36 -5.61 -3.02
CA MET A 58 -2.25 -5.49 -1.88
C MET A 58 -3.42 -4.57 -2.16
N VAL A 59 -4.55 -4.92 -1.54
CA VAL A 59 -5.64 -4.01 -1.22
C VAL A 59 -5.52 -3.69 0.26
N ASN A 60 -5.18 -2.47 0.60
CA ASN A 60 -4.79 -2.06 1.94
C ASN A 60 -5.73 -0.98 2.46
N PHE A 61 -6.43 -1.25 3.55
CA PHE A 61 -7.21 -0.25 4.28
C PHE A 61 -6.41 0.29 5.46
N ILE A 62 -6.56 1.58 5.74
CA ILE A 62 -5.74 2.29 6.73
C ILE A 62 -6.65 2.94 7.77
N ASP A 63 -6.46 2.59 9.02
CA ASP A 63 -7.09 3.25 10.16
C ASP A 63 -6.12 4.25 10.85
N GLU A 64 -6.46 4.71 12.04
CA GLU A 64 -5.64 5.68 12.80
C GLU A 64 -4.30 5.09 13.28
N HIS A 65 -4.22 3.76 13.43
CA HIS A 65 -3.11 3.09 14.10
C HIS A 65 -2.41 2.05 13.23
N ARG A 66 -3.12 1.47 12.27
CA ARG A 66 -2.64 0.32 11.51
C ARG A 66 -3.09 0.35 10.06
N GLN A 67 -2.46 -0.51 9.30
CA GLN A 67 -2.82 -0.91 7.96
C GLN A 67 -3.33 -2.34 8.00
N PHE A 68 -4.34 -2.64 7.19
CA PHE A 68 -4.91 -3.98 7.06
C PHE A 68 -5.00 -4.40 5.60
N PHE A 69 -4.33 -5.49 5.25
CA PHE A 69 -4.31 -6.05 3.90
C PHE A 69 -5.55 -6.94 3.69
N ALA A 70 -6.64 -6.32 3.30
CA ALA A 70 -7.89 -7.03 2.99
C ALA A 70 -7.76 -7.94 1.78
N GLY A 71 -6.90 -7.58 0.82
CA GLY A 71 -6.43 -8.40 -0.27
C GLY A 71 -4.91 -8.46 -0.28
N LEU A 72 -4.34 -9.64 -0.45
CA LEU A 72 -2.91 -9.86 -0.43
C LEU A 72 -2.51 -10.91 -1.46
N HIS A 73 -1.61 -10.55 -2.36
CA HIS A 73 -0.80 -11.46 -3.15
C HIS A 73 0.64 -11.43 -2.65
N ALA A 74 1.18 -12.58 -2.33
CA ALA A 74 2.60 -12.76 -2.06
C ALA A 74 3.08 -13.99 -2.83
N SER A 75 4.14 -13.84 -3.62
CA SER A 75 4.73 -14.98 -4.32
C SER A 75 5.13 -16.06 -3.33
N ALA A 76 4.51 -17.22 -3.43
CA ALA A 76 4.74 -18.37 -2.58
C ALA A 76 6.10 -19.00 -2.89
N ARG A 77 7.19 -18.36 -2.49
CA ARG A 77 8.44 -19.01 -2.18
C ARG A 77 8.98 -18.38 -0.91
N PRO A 78 8.65 -18.95 0.26
CA PRO A 78 9.45 -18.68 1.43
C PRO A 78 10.81 -19.29 1.16
N THR A 79 11.76 -18.48 0.75
CA THR A 79 13.14 -18.77 1.14
C THR A 79 13.21 -18.52 2.64
N ALA A 80 14.00 -19.28 3.37
CA ALA A 80 14.06 -19.25 4.84
C ALA A 80 14.34 -17.85 5.45
N ASP A 81 14.63 -16.84 4.64
CA ASP A 81 14.92 -15.45 5.01
C ASP A 81 13.85 -14.43 4.59
N THR A 82 12.78 -14.84 3.96
CA THR A 82 11.71 -13.94 3.54
C THR A 82 10.43 -14.20 4.32
N THR A 83 10.42 -13.74 5.54
CA THR A 83 9.17 -13.33 6.21
C THR A 83 8.69 -12.07 5.53
N VAL A 84 8.28 -12.23 4.30
CA VAL A 84 7.75 -11.16 3.51
C VAL A 84 6.40 -10.81 4.03
N LEU A 85 6.27 -9.57 4.47
CA LEU A 85 5.01 -8.95 4.84
C LEU A 85 4.07 -9.95 5.53
N GLY A 86 4.58 -10.50 6.59
CA GLY A 86 4.08 -11.48 7.51
C GLY A 86 2.81 -12.22 7.20
N VAL A 87 2.75 -13.38 7.67
CA VAL A 87 1.55 -14.17 7.92
C VAL A 87 0.42 -13.35 8.57
N ASP A 88 0.73 -12.18 9.14
CA ASP A 88 -0.23 -11.21 9.65
C ASP A 88 -0.51 -10.13 8.60
N ARG A 89 -1.78 -10.02 8.20
CA ARG A 89 -2.27 -8.98 7.28
C ARG A 89 -2.31 -7.59 7.91
N ARG A 90 -1.57 -7.37 8.98
CA ARG A 90 -1.53 -6.11 9.72
C ARG A 90 -0.11 -5.52 9.68
N LEU A 91 -0.05 -4.22 9.47
CA LEU A 91 1.18 -3.47 9.48
C LEU A 91 0.97 -2.18 10.29
N ALA A 92 1.98 -1.76 11.03
CA ALA A 92 1.93 -0.50 11.74
C ALA A 92 1.74 0.66 10.75
N ARG A 93 1.02 1.70 11.17
CA ARG A 93 0.69 2.84 10.31
C ARG A 93 1.93 3.56 9.76
N ASP A 94 3.02 3.59 10.50
CA ASP A 94 4.28 4.27 10.13
C ASP A 94 5.21 3.42 9.27
N HIS A 95 4.80 2.21 8.87
CA HIS A 95 5.56 1.34 7.99
C HIS A 95 5.04 1.41 6.56
N GLY A 96 5.93 1.32 5.59
CA GLY A 96 5.58 1.34 4.17
C GLY A 96 5.26 2.74 3.64
N PHE A 97 4.68 2.77 2.44
CA PHE A 97 4.48 3.99 1.66
C PHE A 97 3.00 4.37 1.48
N CYS A 98 2.10 3.47 1.79
CA CYS A 98 0.66 3.67 1.65
C CYS A 98 0.11 4.86 2.45
N PRO A 99 0.60 5.21 3.66
CA PRO A 99 0.18 6.40 4.38
C PRO A 99 0.38 7.70 3.58
N TYR A 100 1.45 7.78 2.78
CA TYR A 100 1.68 8.95 1.91
C TYR A 100 0.66 9.06 0.79
N VAL A 101 0.29 7.93 0.21
CA VAL A 101 -0.71 7.86 -0.87
C VAL A 101 -2.07 8.31 -0.36
N VAL A 102 -2.46 7.83 0.81
CA VAL A 102 -3.76 8.14 1.44
C VAL A 102 -3.86 9.61 1.82
N VAL A 103 -2.87 10.14 2.53
CA VAL A 103 -2.88 11.54 3.00
C VAL A 103 -2.82 12.52 1.84
N ARG A 104 -2.05 12.22 0.81
CA ARG A 104 -1.94 13.08 -0.39
C ARG A 104 -3.07 12.86 -1.39
N ARG A 105 -3.84 11.77 -1.27
CA ARG A 105 -4.88 11.35 -2.22
C ARG A 105 -4.36 11.28 -3.66
N LYS A 106 -3.10 10.90 -3.83
CA LYS A 106 -2.41 10.82 -5.12
C LYS A 106 -1.58 9.56 -5.21
N GLY A 107 -1.43 9.03 -6.43
CA GLY A 107 -0.51 7.95 -6.70
C GLY A 107 0.93 8.29 -6.33
N LEU A 108 1.68 7.28 -5.94
CA LEU A 108 3.10 7.35 -5.60
C LEU A 108 3.87 6.32 -6.42
N VAL A 109 4.91 6.79 -7.09
CA VAL A 109 5.80 5.98 -7.93
C VAL A 109 7.20 6.06 -7.35
N LEU A 110 7.76 4.94 -6.93
CA LEU A 110 9.14 4.80 -6.48
C LEU A 110 9.79 3.69 -7.30
N ASP A 111 10.48 4.07 -8.36
CA ASP A 111 11.16 3.14 -9.26
C ASP A 111 12.32 2.42 -8.57
N ASP A 112 13.08 3.13 -7.76
CA ASP A 112 14.05 2.61 -6.80
C ASP A 112 13.97 3.43 -5.51
N VAL A 113 13.52 2.82 -4.43
CA VAL A 113 13.36 3.49 -3.13
C VAL A 113 14.66 4.10 -2.63
N ALA A 114 15.81 3.48 -2.96
CA ALA A 114 17.13 3.98 -2.55
C ALA A 114 17.46 5.36 -3.12
N GLU A 115 16.85 5.76 -4.24
CA GLU A 115 17.04 7.07 -4.86
C GLU A 115 16.23 8.19 -4.19
N TYR A 116 15.35 7.83 -3.25
CA TYR A 116 14.50 8.78 -2.53
C TYR A 116 14.86 8.80 -1.04
N PRO A 117 15.72 9.73 -0.59
CA PRO A 117 16.20 9.79 0.81
C PRO A 117 15.06 9.81 1.82
N ARG A 118 13.93 10.43 1.48
CA ARG A 118 12.74 10.48 2.32
C ARG A 118 12.15 9.10 2.62
N PHE A 119 12.28 8.16 1.71
CA PHE A 119 11.68 6.82 1.80
C PHE A 119 12.70 5.72 2.07
N ALA A 120 13.98 5.95 1.78
CA ALA A 120 15.04 4.95 1.89
C ALA A 120 15.23 4.39 3.31
N GLY A 121 14.86 5.18 4.34
CA GLY A 121 14.93 4.75 5.75
C GLY A 121 13.63 4.13 6.28
N ASN A 122 12.65 3.84 5.42
CA ASN A 122 11.41 3.21 5.85
C ASN A 122 11.67 1.76 6.30
N PRO A 123 11.06 1.30 7.43
CA PRO A 123 11.28 -0.05 7.95
C PRO A 123 11.07 -1.17 6.94
N VAL A 124 10.13 -1.05 6.00
CA VAL A 124 9.89 -2.08 4.99
C VAL A 124 11.06 -2.29 4.03
N VAL A 125 11.93 -1.29 3.87
CA VAL A 125 13.15 -1.40 3.07
C VAL A 125 14.16 -2.29 3.78
N ASP A 126 14.41 -2.04 5.05
CA ASP A 126 15.39 -2.81 5.84
C ASP A 126 14.85 -4.21 6.20
N ASP A 127 13.59 -4.29 6.63
CA ASP A 127 13.00 -5.53 7.14
C ASP A 127 12.61 -6.52 6.04
N HIS A 128 12.25 -6.00 4.84
CA HIS A 128 11.69 -6.81 3.76
C HIS A 128 12.41 -6.67 2.41
N GLY A 129 13.45 -5.88 2.36
CA GLY A 129 14.25 -5.69 1.14
C GLY A 129 13.48 -5.02 0.00
N ILE A 130 12.44 -4.24 0.28
CA ILE A 130 11.65 -3.57 -0.74
C ILE A 130 12.49 -2.51 -1.45
N ARG A 131 12.52 -2.58 -2.79
CA ARG A 131 13.29 -1.68 -3.63
C ARG A 131 12.42 -0.82 -4.55
N SER A 132 11.20 -1.23 -4.85
CA SER A 132 10.29 -0.42 -5.66
C SER A 132 8.86 -0.51 -5.15
N TYR A 133 8.09 0.55 -5.41
CA TYR A 133 6.70 0.70 -4.99
C TYR A 133 5.91 1.49 -6.02
N LEU A 134 4.70 1.04 -6.26
CA LEU A 134 3.71 1.77 -7.04
C LEU A 134 2.36 1.63 -6.34
N GLY A 135 1.72 2.75 -6.00
CA GLY A 135 0.44 2.74 -5.32
C GLY A 135 -0.50 3.85 -5.76
N ALA A 136 -1.79 3.58 -5.68
CA ALA A 136 -2.85 4.54 -5.95
C ALA A 136 -3.91 4.52 -4.84
N PRO A 137 -4.53 5.66 -4.50
CA PRO A 137 -5.56 5.72 -3.48
C PRO A 137 -6.87 5.11 -3.97
N LEU A 138 -7.58 4.45 -3.06
CA LEU A 138 -8.98 4.06 -3.22
C LEU A 138 -9.85 5.23 -2.79
N LEU A 139 -10.20 6.09 -3.72
CA LEU A 139 -11.03 7.27 -3.46
C LEU A 139 -12.51 6.89 -3.57
N ASP A 140 -13.28 7.15 -2.52
CA ASP A 140 -14.72 7.03 -2.58
C ASP A 140 -15.36 8.26 -3.27
N ARG A 141 -16.67 8.20 -3.48
CA ARG A 141 -17.43 9.30 -4.11
C ARG A 141 -17.36 10.63 -3.36
N THR A 142 -17.03 10.62 -2.07
CA THR A 142 -16.85 11.82 -1.25
C THR A 142 -15.45 12.41 -1.37
N GLY A 143 -14.53 11.71 -2.03
CA GLY A 143 -13.12 12.05 -2.18
C GLY A 143 -12.25 11.61 -1.01
N ILE A 144 -12.78 10.81 -0.08
CA ILE A 144 -11.99 10.21 1.00
C ILE A 144 -11.20 9.03 0.46
N ALA A 145 -9.92 8.98 0.79
CA ALA A 145 -9.10 7.83 0.51
C ALA A 145 -9.34 6.75 1.56
N LEU A 146 -10.07 5.68 1.20
CA LEU A 146 -10.36 4.54 2.08
C LEU A 146 -9.10 3.73 2.41
N GLY A 147 -8.18 3.71 1.48
CA GLY A 147 -6.93 2.96 1.54
C GLY A 147 -6.20 3.05 0.22
N THR A 148 -5.45 2.02 -0.12
CA THR A 148 -4.65 1.96 -1.34
C THR A 148 -4.79 0.62 -2.04
N VAL A 149 -4.52 0.63 -3.34
CA VAL A 149 -4.02 -0.54 -4.05
C VAL A 149 -2.56 -0.30 -4.37
N CYS A 150 -1.70 -1.27 -4.13
CA CYS A 150 -0.27 -1.12 -4.35
C CYS A 150 0.40 -2.42 -4.78
N VAL A 151 1.54 -2.23 -5.44
CA VAL A 151 2.47 -3.29 -5.84
C VAL A 151 3.86 -2.96 -5.36
N LEU A 152 4.63 -3.98 -5.01
CA LEU A 152 5.98 -3.85 -4.51
C LEU A 152 6.88 -4.93 -5.12
N ASP A 153 8.17 -4.59 -5.27
CA ASP A 153 9.20 -5.54 -5.66
C ASP A 153 10.47 -5.33 -4.82
N VAL A 154 11.24 -6.38 -4.70
CA VAL A 154 12.59 -6.38 -4.09
C VAL A 154 13.67 -5.95 -5.09
N ARG A 155 13.28 -5.59 -6.29
CA ARG A 155 14.11 -5.02 -7.36
C ARG A 155 13.60 -3.65 -7.78
N PRO A 156 14.49 -2.75 -8.27
CA PRO A 156 14.05 -1.54 -8.95
C PRO A 156 13.16 -1.88 -10.14
N ARG A 157 12.17 -1.03 -10.40
CA ARG A 157 11.19 -1.20 -11.48
C ARG A 157 10.93 0.12 -12.18
N PRO A 158 11.07 0.20 -13.49
CA PRO A 158 10.72 1.39 -14.25
C PRO A 158 9.20 1.44 -14.49
N TRP A 159 8.44 1.80 -13.46
CA TRP A 159 6.98 1.85 -13.53
C TRP A 159 6.47 2.82 -14.59
N GLY A 160 7.07 4.00 -14.64
CA GLY A 160 6.75 5.04 -15.59
C GLY A 160 5.32 5.55 -15.49
N ARG A 161 4.94 6.35 -16.47
CA ARG A 161 3.57 6.89 -16.57
C ARG A 161 2.54 5.79 -16.82
N ALA A 162 2.88 4.82 -17.66
CA ALA A 162 1.96 3.73 -18.01
C ALA A 162 1.59 2.89 -16.77
N GLY A 163 2.55 2.56 -15.92
CA GLY A 163 2.29 1.84 -14.65
C GLY A 163 1.37 2.65 -13.74
N LEU A 164 1.63 3.94 -13.59
CA LEU A 164 0.80 4.83 -12.77
C LEU A 164 -0.64 4.89 -13.29
N GLU A 165 -0.85 5.06 -14.58
CA GLU A 165 -2.20 5.11 -15.16
C GLU A 165 -2.92 3.77 -15.01
N THR A 166 -2.23 2.66 -15.15
CA THR A 166 -2.78 1.31 -14.95
C THR A 166 -3.26 1.12 -13.51
N ILE A 167 -2.44 1.43 -12.51
CA ILE A 167 -2.83 1.22 -11.12
C ILE A 167 -3.94 2.19 -10.68
N LYS A 168 -3.95 3.42 -11.19
CA LYS A 168 -5.03 4.38 -10.96
C LYS A 168 -6.37 3.89 -11.52
N SER A 169 -6.36 3.33 -12.73
CA SER A 169 -7.56 2.76 -13.35
C SER A 169 -8.08 1.58 -12.52
N MET A 170 -7.20 0.66 -12.12
CA MET A 170 -7.59 -0.48 -11.29
C MET A 170 -8.10 -0.04 -9.91
N ALA A 171 -7.52 0.98 -9.32
CA ALA A 171 -7.99 1.57 -8.06
C ALA A 171 -9.39 2.17 -8.19
N ALA A 172 -9.67 2.90 -9.27
CA ALA A 172 -10.98 3.46 -9.54
C ALA A 172 -12.05 2.38 -9.74
N ASP A 173 -11.72 1.32 -10.49
CA ASP A 173 -12.63 0.19 -10.70
C ASP A 173 -12.97 -0.51 -9.38
N LEU A 174 -11.98 -0.71 -8.51
CA LEU A 174 -12.20 -1.33 -7.22
C LEU A 174 -13.03 -0.43 -6.29
N ALA A 175 -12.74 0.88 -6.26
CA ALA A 175 -13.50 1.84 -5.48
C ALA A 175 -14.99 1.85 -5.89
N ALA A 176 -15.28 1.82 -7.19
CA ALA A 176 -16.64 1.74 -7.70
C ALA A 176 -17.36 0.45 -7.27
N ARG A 177 -16.67 -0.69 -7.24
CA ARG A 177 -17.23 -1.96 -6.75
C ARG A 177 -17.50 -1.94 -5.24
N ILE A 178 -16.62 -1.30 -4.46
CA ILE A 178 -16.80 -1.14 -3.02
C ILE A 178 -18.05 -0.30 -2.75
N GLU A 179 -18.23 0.81 -3.45
CA GLU A 179 -19.41 1.66 -3.30
C GLU A 179 -20.71 0.98 -3.76
N GLY A 180 -20.64 0.13 -4.76
CA GLY A 180 -21.77 -0.66 -5.22
C GLY A 180 -22.36 -1.59 -4.15
N ARG A 181 -21.59 -1.92 -3.11
CA ARG A 181 -22.08 -2.71 -1.96
C ARG A 181 -23.12 -1.99 -1.11
N GLU A 182 -23.07 -0.66 -1.05
CA GLU A 182 -24.08 0.13 -0.32
C GLU A 182 -25.45 0.15 -0.99
N ALA A 183 -25.50 -0.11 -2.29
CA ALA A 183 -26.74 -0.04 -3.07
C ALA A 183 -27.68 -1.26 -2.85
N PHE A 184 -27.23 -2.26 -2.10
CA PHE A 184 -28.01 -3.46 -1.80
C PHE A 184 -28.00 -3.70 -0.28
N PRO A 185 -29.05 -3.21 0.43
CA PRO A 185 -29.22 -3.52 1.83
C PRO A 185 -29.59 -4.98 2.06
#